data_5144048c82eef137a63fca7edacf6316
#
_entry.id   5144048c82eef137a63fca7edacf6316
#
_cell.length_a   1.000
_cell.length_b   1.000
_cell.length_c   1.000
_cell.angle_alpha   90.00
_cell.angle_beta   90.00
_cell.angle_gamma   90.00
#
_symmetry.space_group_name_H-M   'P 1'
#
loop_
_entity.id
_entity.type
_entity.pdbx_description
1 polymer ?
#
loop_
_entity_poly.entity_id
_entity_poly.type
_entity_poly.pdbx_seq_one_letter_code
_entity_poly.pdbx_strand_id
1 'polypeptide(L)'
;HRLNQNFAFAVNLFCLRAGRRETIAIMQSPKKYTNRLIDETSPYLLQHAHNPVDWFPWGEEAFEKARAEDKPVLVSIGYSACHWCHVMEHESFEDEETARLMNEHFVNIKVDMEERPDVDQIYMTFVQLTTGSGGWPLNVFLTPDKRPFFGGTYFPPTRRFNMPSFQQVLTSVADAWQTRRDELLHSANEILGEMRRIGLAEFSPAGLSED
;
A
#
# COMPACT_ATOMS: atom_id res chain seq x y z
N HIS A 1 44.91 3.78 0.48
CA HIS A 1 45.38 2.94 -0.59
C HIS A 1 44.45 1.78 -0.87
N ARG A 2 44.06 1.67 -2.12
CA ARG A 2 43.30 0.65 -2.86
C ARG A 2 41.79 0.78 -2.80
N LEU A 3 41.31 1.51 -3.80
CA LEU A 3 40.05 1.36 -4.52
C LEU A 3 39.94 -0.10 -5.01
N ASN A 4 38.78 -0.70 -4.87
CA ASN A 4 38.41 -1.87 -5.67
C ASN A 4 37.08 -1.61 -6.34
N GLN A 5 37.17 -1.20 -7.61
CA GLN A 5 36.05 -1.15 -8.56
C GLN A 5 35.85 -2.56 -9.10
N ASN A 6 34.64 -3.05 -9.11
CA ASN A 6 34.22 -4.09 -10.02
C ASN A 6 32.75 -3.88 -10.39
N PHE A 7 32.52 -2.96 -11.32
CA PHE A 7 31.31 -2.95 -12.15
C PHE A 7 31.68 -3.69 -13.45
N ALA A 8 31.30 -4.94 -13.55
CA ALA A 8 31.41 -5.69 -14.79
C ALA A 8 30.07 -5.59 -15.55
N PHE A 9 29.93 -4.59 -16.40
CA PHE A 9 28.96 -4.60 -17.50
C PHE A 9 29.47 -5.53 -18.58
N ALA A 10 28.94 -6.73 -18.70
CA ALA A 10 29.16 -7.60 -19.82
C ALA A 10 28.26 -7.16 -21.00
N VAL A 11 28.75 -6.25 -21.83
CA VAL A 11 28.19 -5.98 -23.16
C VAL A 11 28.83 -6.96 -24.11
N ASN A 12 28.15 -8.05 -24.47
CA ASN A 12 28.56 -8.92 -25.57
C ASN A 12 28.06 -8.31 -26.89
N LEU A 13 28.96 -7.60 -27.57
CA LEU A 13 28.76 -7.10 -28.91
C LEU A 13 29.11 -8.20 -29.90
N PHE A 14 28.12 -8.93 -30.44
CA PHE A 14 28.29 -9.82 -31.57
C PHE A 14 27.88 -9.07 -32.85
N CYS A 15 28.82 -8.65 -33.62
CA CYS A 15 28.64 -8.06 -34.94
C CYS A 15 28.61 -9.19 -35.98
N LEU A 16 27.44 -9.51 -36.53
CA LEU A 16 27.32 -10.32 -37.74
C LEU A 16 26.42 -9.62 -38.76
N ARG A 17 26.99 -9.45 -39.93
CA ARG A 17 26.48 -8.91 -41.18
C ARG A 17 25.34 -9.78 -41.71
N ALA A 18 24.16 -9.23 -41.88
CA ALA A 18 23.20 -9.44 -42.98
C ALA A 18 21.79 -8.95 -42.59
N GLY A 19 21.34 -7.87 -43.12
CA GLY A 19 20.00 -7.50 -43.63
C GLY A 19 18.74 -7.96 -42.91
N ARG A 20 18.70 -8.14 -41.57
CA ARG A 20 17.46 -8.26 -40.81
C ARG A 20 17.51 -7.31 -39.62
N ARG A 21 16.46 -6.46 -39.49
CA ARG A 21 16.23 -5.71 -38.26
C ARG A 21 15.86 -6.73 -37.15
N GLU A 22 16.86 -7.19 -36.44
CA GLU A 22 16.61 -7.90 -35.19
C GLU A 22 16.20 -6.87 -34.13
N THR A 23 14.94 -6.92 -33.74
CA THR A 23 14.46 -6.22 -32.57
C THR A 23 15.20 -6.83 -31.38
N ILE A 24 16.15 -6.10 -30.79
CA ILE A 24 16.79 -6.51 -29.55
C ILE A 24 15.70 -6.51 -28.47
N ALA A 25 15.13 -7.67 -28.21
CA ALA A 25 14.33 -7.88 -27.02
C ALA A 25 15.29 -7.77 -25.82
N ILE A 26 15.22 -6.67 -25.10
CA ILE A 26 15.87 -6.53 -23.80
C ILE A 26 15.19 -7.55 -22.90
N MET A 27 15.81 -8.72 -22.73
CA MET A 27 15.36 -9.70 -21.74
C MET A 27 15.56 -9.08 -20.36
N GLN A 28 14.51 -8.47 -19.82
CA GLN A 28 14.48 -8.08 -18.41
C GLN A 28 14.61 -9.36 -17.59
N SER A 29 15.45 -9.34 -16.57
CA SER A 29 15.55 -10.43 -15.60
C SER A 29 14.14 -10.73 -15.06
N PRO A 30 13.75 -12.00 -14.89
CA PRO A 30 12.46 -12.32 -14.33
C PRO A 30 12.32 -11.61 -12.98
N LYS A 31 11.24 -10.85 -12.80
CA LYS A 31 10.95 -10.18 -11.53
C LYS A 31 10.71 -11.24 -10.46
N LYS A 32 11.31 -11.07 -9.28
CA LYS A 32 11.23 -12.03 -8.16
C LYS A 32 9.81 -12.21 -7.65
N TYR A 33 9.04 -11.12 -7.65
CA TYR A 33 7.66 -11.07 -7.16
C TYR A 33 6.73 -10.54 -8.24
N THR A 34 5.48 -10.99 -8.20
CA THR A 34 4.38 -10.46 -9.02
C THR A 34 3.11 -10.67 -8.22
N ASN A 35 2.38 -9.59 -7.97
CA ASN A 35 1.11 -9.58 -7.27
C ASN A 35 -0.05 -9.21 -8.23
N ARG A 36 -1.29 -9.12 -7.71
CA ARG A 36 -2.51 -8.91 -8.50
C ARG A 36 -2.56 -7.58 -9.26
N LEU A 37 -1.76 -6.60 -8.86
CA LEU A 37 -1.72 -5.29 -9.53
C LEU A 37 -1.16 -5.36 -10.95
N ILE A 38 -0.59 -6.51 -11.37
CA ILE A 38 -0.08 -6.70 -12.73
C ILE A 38 -1.18 -6.64 -13.79
N ASP A 39 -2.42 -6.95 -13.41
CA ASP A 39 -3.58 -6.96 -14.31
C ASP A 39 -4.31 -5.60 -14.33
N GLU A 40 -3.83 -4.61 -13.57
CA GLU A 40 -4.43 -3.28 -13.50
C GLU A 40 -4.01 -2.38 -14.67
N THR A 41 -4.77 -1.30 -14.88
CA THR A 41 -4.51 -0.31 -15.94
C THR A 41 -3.83 0.96 -15.43
N SER A 42 -3.96 1.24 -14.13
CA SER A 42 -3.31 2.40 -13.48
C SER A 42 -1.81 2.29 -13.55
N PRO A 43 -1.10 3.30 -14.10
CA PRO A 43 0.36 3.34 -14.06
C PRO A 43 0.92 3.32 -12.62
N TYR A 44 0.19 3.90 -11.67
CA TYR A 44 0.57 3.88 -10.25
C TYR A 44 0.49 2.47 -9.66
N LEU A 45 -0.60 1.75 -9.89
CA LEU A 45 -0.77 0.39 -9.40
C LEU A 45 0.26 -0.56 -10.03
N LEU A 46 0.51 -0.42 -11.33
CA LEU A 46 1.52 -1.22 -12.04
C LEU A 46 2.94 -1.01 -11.50
N GLN A 47 3.30 0.17 -10.98
CA GLN A 47 4.58 0.39 -10.31
C GLN A 47 4.77 -0.57 -9.13
N HIS A 48 3.71 -0.87 -8.40
CA HIS A 48 3.72 -1.75 -7.23
C HIS A 48 3.51 -3.24 -7.55
N ALA A 49 3.29 -3.61 -8.81
CA ALA A 49 2.99 -4.98 -9.23
C ALA A 49 4.12 -5.99 -8.91
N HIS A 50 5.34 -5.51 -8.68
CA HIS A 50 6.51 -6.34 -8.40
C HIS A 50 7.06 -6.18 -6.97
N ASN A 51 6.35 -5.50 -6.10
CA ASN A 51 6.68 -5.48 -4.68
C ASN A 51 6.50 -6.89 -4.07
N PRO A 52 7.27 -7.26 -3.03
CA PRO A 52 7.07 -8.49 -2.26
C PRO A 52 5.77 -8.50 -1.45
N VAL A 53 5.10 -7.36 -1.30
CA VAL A 53 3.78 -7.25 -0.67
C VAL A 53 2.73 -7.88 -1.58
N ASP A 54 1.85 -8.71 -1.02
CA ASP A 54 0.68 -9.29 -1.71
C ASP A 54 -0.43 -8.24 -1.83
N TRP A 55 -0.22 -7.29 -2.73
CA TRP A 55 -1.15 -6.21 -2.99
C TRP A 55 -2.39 -6.68 -3.75
N PHE A 56 -3.53 -6.23 -3.31
CA PHE A 56 -4.81 -6.28 -4.01
C PHE A 56 -5.16 -4.89 -4.55
N PRO A 57 -5.84 -4.78 -5.70
CA PRO A 57 -6.57 -3.56 -6.03
C PRO A 57 -7.76 -3.39 -5.07
N TRP A 58 -8.38 -2.20 -5.07
CA TRP A 58 -9.60 -1.98 -4.32
C TRP A 58 -10.74 -2.80 -4.92
N GLY A 59 -11.28 -3.75 -4.19
CA GLY A 59 -12.33 -4.65 -4.65
C GLY A 59 -12.80 -5.62 -3.58
N GLU A 60 -13.93 -6.26 -3.79
CA GLU A 60 -14.56 -7.14 -2.79
C GLU A 60 -13.71 -8.39 -2.51
N GLU A 61 -12.91 -8.87 -3.47
CA GLU A 61 -11.99 -10.02 -3.28
C GLU A 61 -11.08 -9.83 -2.05
N ALA A 62 -10.51 -8.62 -1.90
CA ALA A 62 -9.65 -8.30 -0.75
C ALA A 62 -10.43 -8.35 0.58
N PHE A 63 -11.64 -7.78 0.59
CA PHE A 63 -12.46 -7.75 1.80
C PHE A 63 -13.05 -9.12 2.16
N GLU A 64 -13.40 -9.95 1.16
CA GLU A 64 -13.78 -11.36 1.38
C GLU A 64 -12.64 -12.16 2.00
N LYS A 65 -11.42 -11.99 1.48
CA LYS A 65 -10.22 -12.58 2.07
C LYS A 65 -10.01 -12.11 3.51
N ALA A 66 -10.15 -10.81 3.77
CA ALA A 66 -10.00 -10.25 5.11
C ALA A 66 -11.01 -10.83 6.10
N ARG A 67 -12.27 -11.02 5.67
CA ARG A 67 -13.32 -11.68 6.48
C ARG A 67 -12.99 -13.14 6.72
N ALA A 68 -12.58 -13.86 5.68
CA ALA A 68 -12.29 -15.30 5.76
C ALA A 68 -11.08 -15.62 6.66
N GLU A 69 -10.06 -14.75 6.63
CA GLU A 69 -8.83 -14.91 7.42
C GLU A 69 -8.87 -14.18 8.77
N ASP A 70 -9.95 -13.45 9.06
CA ASP A 70 -10.11 -12.62 10.26
C ASP A 70 -8.97 -11.61 10.43
N LYS A 71 -8.52 -11.00 9.33
CA LYS A 71 -7.43 -10.02 9.30
C LYS A 71 -7.93 -8.60 9.11
N PRO A 72 -7.28 -7.61 9.72
CA PRO A 72 -7.51 -6.21 9.37
C PRO A 72 -6.97 -5.92 7.96
N VAL A 73 -7.50 -4.89 7.33
CA VAL A 73 -7.10 -4.45 5.99
C VAL A 73 -6.19 -3.25 6.13
N LEU A 74 -5.06 -3.26 5.43
CA LEU A 74 -4.20 -2.09 5.25
C LEU A 74 -4.43 -1.53 3.85
N VAL A 75 -4.94 -0.31 3.78
CA VAL A 75 -5.12 0.43 2.53
C VAL A 75 -4.04 1.49 2.41
N SER A 76 -3.27 1.45 1.32
CA SER A 76 -2.26 2.46 0.99
C SER A 76 -2.65 3.19 -0.28
N ILE A 77 -2.91 4.49 -0.17
CA ILE A 77 -3.40 5.35 -1.25
C ILE A 77 -2.31 6.32 -1.67
N GLY A 78 -2.19 6.57 -2.96
CA GLY A 78 -1.26 7.52 -3.54
C GLY A 78 -1.56 7.78 -5.01
N TYR A 79 -0.57 8.31 -5.74
CA TYR A 79 -0.66 8.59 -7.18
C TYR A 79 0.72 8.61 -7.82
N SER A 80 0.78 8.52 -9.15
CA SER A 80 2.03 8.32 -9.90
C SER A 80 3.11 9.38 -9.66
N ALA A 81 2.74 10.65 -9.48
CA ALA A 81 3.70 11.75 -9.26
C ALA A 81 4.00 12.02 -7.77
N CYS A 82 3.53 11.17 -6.86
CA CYS A 82 3.69 11.35 -5.43
C CYS A 82 5.11 10.99 -4.97
N HIS A 83 5.93 12.00 -4.67
CA HIS A 83 7.32 11.78 -4.23
C HIS A 83 7.42 10.91 -2.98
N TRP A 84 6.67 11.21 -1.92
CA TRP A 84 6.72 10.46 -0.67
C TRP A 84 6.13 9.05 -0.78
N CYS A 85 5.25 8.78 -1.79
CA CYS A 85 4.78 7.44 -2.08
C CYS A 85 5.93 6.58 -2.61
N HIS A 86 6.75 7.11 -3.53
CA HIS A 86 7.95 6.43 -4.03
C HIS A 86 9.00 6.21 -2.93
N VAL A 87 9.20 7.21 -2.06
CA VAL A 87 10.10 7.05 -0.90
C VAL A 87 9.64 5.89 -0.03
N MET A 88 8.34 5.83 0.32
CA MET A 88 7.81 4.75 1.17
C MET A 88 7.83 3.38 0.46
N GLU A 89 7.66 3.36 -0.87
CA GLU A 89 7.81 2.14 -1.67
C GLU A 89 9.21 1.55 -1.50
N HIS A 90 10.25 2.34 -1.79
CA HIS A 90 11.63 1.88 -1.71
C HIS A 90 12.07 1.56 -0.27
N GLU A 91 11.62 2.32 0.71
CA GLU A 91 12.02 2.14 2.10
C GLU A 91 11.25 1.01 2.83
N SER A 92 10.03 0.69 2.39
CA SER A 92 9.14 -0.21 3.14
C SER A 92 8.48 -1.29 2.28
N PHE A 93 7.91 -0.95 1.11
CA PHE A 93 7.14 -1.94 0.32
C PHE A 93 8.02 -2.87 -0.50
N GLU A 94 9.27 -2.49 -0.78
CA GLU A 94 10.29 -3.33 -1.41
C GLU A 94 11.11 -4.14 -0.39
N ASP A 95 11.03 -3.80 0.91
CA ASP A 95 11.71 -4.53 1.99
C ASP A 95 10.98 -5.85 2.30
N GLU A 96 11.70 -6.96 2.18
CA GLU A 96 11.13 -8.31 2.33
C GLU A 96 10.61 -8.58 3.75
N GLU A 97 11.26 -8.03 4.78
CA GLU A 97 10.82 -8.25 6.17
C GLU A 97 9.55 -7.45 6.48
N THR A 98 9.48 -6.21 6.00
CA THR A 98 8.27 -5.40 6.10
C THR A 98 7.12 -6.04 5.33
N ALA A 99 7.37 -6.50 4.10
CA ALA A 99 6.38 -7.21 3.29
C ALA A 99 5.89 -8.50 3.96
N ARG A 100 6.79 -9.24 4.61
CA ARG A 100 6.43 -10.44 5.39
C ARG A 100 5.43 -10.10 6.51
N LEU A 101 5.71 -9.06 7.29
CA LEU A 101 4.80 -8.59 8.35
C LEU A 101 3.44 -8.14 7.78
N MET A 102 3.46 -7.41 6.66
CA MET A 102 2.24 -6.97 5.99
C MET A 102 1.39 -8.17 5.52
N ASN A 103 2.00 -9.14 4.85
CA ASN A 103 1.30 -10.30 4.30
C ASN A 103 0.81 -11.26 5.38
N GLU A 104 1.55 -11.39 6.49
CA GLU A 104 1.18 -12.27 7.61
C GLU A 104 -0.03 -11.74 8.37
N HIS A 105 -0.07 -10.43 8.64
CA HIS A 105 -1.03 -9.85 9.57
C HIS A 105 -2.17 -9.06 8.93
N PHE A 106 -2.06 -8.72 7.65
CA PHE A 106 -3.03 -7.86 6.96
C PHE A 106 -3.42 -8.42 5.59
N VAL A 107 -4.58 -8.00 5.10
CA VAL A 107 -4.87 -7.98 3.68
C VAL A 107 -4.51 -6.58 3.18
N ASN A 108 -3.65 -6.49 2.16
CA ASN A 108 -3.04 -5.25 1.73
C ASN A 108 -3.68 -4.75 0.43
N ILE A 109 -4.27 -3.57 0.46
CA ILE A 109 -4.92 -2.94 -0.70
C ILE A 109 -4.11 -1.73 -1.14
N LYS A 110 -3.85 -1.61 -2.45
CA LYS A 110 -3.24 -0.43 -3.07
C LYS A 110 -4.30 0.32 -3.86
N VAL A 111 -4.35 1.64 -3.69
CA VAL A 111 -5.35 2.50 -4.34
C VAL A 111 -4.65 3.65 -5.06
N ASP A 112 -5.05 3.88 -6.31
CA ASP A 112 -4.74 5.11 -7.04
C ASP A 112 -5.85 6.14 -6.76
N MET A 113 -5.48 7.27 -6.14
CA MET A 113 -6.43 8.33 -5.84
C MET A 113 -7.02 8.99 -7.10
N GLU A 114 -6.29 8.93 -8.23
CA GLU A 114 -6.76 9.50 -9.49
C GLU A 114 -7.87 8.64 -10.11
N GLU A 115 -7.87 7.33 -9.87
CA GLU A 115 -8.93 6.41 -10.30
C GLU A 115 -10.06 6.29 -9.25
N ARG A 116 -9.72 6.34 -7.95
CA ARG A 116 -10.69 6.19 -6.85
C ARG A 116 -10.65 7.39 -5.88
N PRO A 117 -10.99 8.60 -6.36
CA PRO A 117 -11.07 9.79 -5.51
C PRO A 117 -12.14 9.68 -4.42
N ASP A 118 -13.17 8.87 -4.61
CA ASP A 118 -14.20 8.55 -3.63
C ASP A 118 -13.61 7.85 -2.39
N VAL A 119 -12.78 6.83 -2.61
CA VAL A 119 -12.07 6.09 -1.55
C VAL A 119 -11.07 7.00 -0.85
N ASP A 120 -10.28 7.76 -1.62
CA ASP A 120 -9.30 8.70 -1.08
C ASP A 120 -9.94 9.74 -0.18
N GLN A 121 -11.00 10.42 -0.64
CA GLN A 121 -11.66 11.47 0.13
C GLN A 121 -12.15 11.00 1.50
N ILE A 122 -12.71 9.80 1.55
CA ILE A 122 -13.24 9.22 2.77
C ILE A 122 -12.13 8.98 3.79
N TYR A 123 -11.07 8.29 3.39
CA TYR A 123 -10.00 7.93 4.32
C TYR A 123 -9.05 9.11 4.59
N MET A 124 -8.93 10.07 3.67
CA MET A 124 -8.27 11.34 3.92
C MET A 124 -8.98 12.11 5.03
N THR A 125 -10.31 12.20 4.98
CA THR A 125 -11.09 12.85 6.02
C THR A 125 -10.90 12.16 7.38
N PHE A 126 -10.91 10.82 7.41
CA PHE A 126 -10.62 10.07 8.63
C PHE A 126 -9.25 10.42 9.20
N VAL A 127 -8.19 10.43 8.38
CA VAL A 127 -6.84 10.73 8.86
C VAL A 127 -6.73 12.18 9.32
N GLN A 128 -7.33 13.14 8.61
CA GLN A 128 -7.37 14.54 9.02
C GLN A 128 -8.08 14.76 10.37
N LEU A 129 -9.19 14.06 10.60
CA LEU A 129 -9.92 14.14 11.88
C LEU A 129 -9.13 13.57 13.05
N THR A 130 -8.40 12.49 12.81
CA THR A 130 -7.71 11.76 13.89
C THR A 130 -6.30 12.26 14.18
N THR A 131 -5.62 12.83 13.17
CA THR A 131 -4.22 13.26 13.27
C THR A 131 -4.04 14.78 13.17
N GLY A 132 -5.07 15.52 12.75
CA GLY A 132 -5.02 16.97 12.50
C GLY A 132 -4.37 17.35 11.17
N SER A 133 -3.88 16.40 10.36
CA SER A 133 -3.25 16.65 9.06
C SER A 133 -3.52 15.47 8.11
N GLY A 134 -3.37 15.70 6.80
CA GLY A 134 -3.50 14.71 5.77
C GLY A 134 -2.44 14.86 4.69
N GLY A 135 -2.37 13.91 3.77
CA GLY A 135 -1.43 13.89 2.65
C GLY A 135 -1.14 12.47 2.15
N TRP A 136 -0.33 12.38 1.12
CA TRP A 136 0.08 11.11 0.52
C TRP A 136 1.59 10.86 0.75
N PRO A 137 1.93 9.55 0.92
CA PRO A 137 1.06 8.37 0.94
C PRO A 137 0.07 8.42 2.09
N LEU A 138 -1.16 7.96 1.85
CA LEU A 138 -2.18 7.82 2.87
C LEU A 138 -2.30 6.34 3.23
N ASN A 139 -2.03 5.98 4.49
CA ASN A 139 -2.08 4.60 4.96
C ASN A 139 -3.13 4.48 6.05
N VAL A 140 -4.13 3.62 5.84
CA VAL A 140 -5.27 3.48 6.74
C VAL A 140 -5.52 2.01 7.03
N PHE A 141 -5.77 1.70 8.31
CA PHE A 141 -6.10 0.36 8.76
C PHE A 141 -7.62 0.27 8.99
N LEU A 142 -8.23 -0.71 8.32
CA LEU A 142 -9.67 -0.92 8.31
C LEU A 142 -10.04 -2.25 8.94
N THR A 143 -11.25 -2.31 9.45
CA THR A 143 -11.93 -3.58 9.68
C THR A 143 -12.31 -4.25 8.34
N PRO A 144 -12.60 -5.56 8.30
CA PRO A 144 -13.03 -6.24 7.06
C PRO A 144 -14.35 -5.69 6.48
N ASP A 145 -15.10 -4.90 7.23
CA ASP A 145 -16.29 -4.19 6.79
C ASP A 145 -16.03 -2.69 6.50
N LYS A 146 -14.79 -2.36 6.13
CA LYS A 146 -14.34 -1.07 5.59
C LYS A 146 -14.35 0.09 6.59
N ARG A 147 -14.51 -0.15 7.91
CA ARG A 147 -14.48 0.92 8.93
C ARG A 147 -13.04 1.24 9.33
N PRO A 148 -12.59 2.50 9.21
CA PRO A 148 -11.24 2.87 9.61
C PRO A 148 -11.12 2.96 11.14
N PHE A 149 -9.97 2.51 11.69
CA PHE A 149 -9.69 2.58 13.12
C PHE A 149 -8.32 3.15 13.46
N PHE A 150 -7.38 3.15 12.51
CA PHE A 150 -6.08 3.77 12.65
C PHE A 150 -5.57 4.22 11.28
N GLY A 151 -4.72 5.27 11.25
CA GLY A 151 -4.15 5.73 9.99
C GLY A 151 -3.13 6.83 10.18
N GLY A 152 -2.50 7.18 9.08
CA GLY A 152 -1.50 8.24 8.98
C GLY A 152 -1.04 8.40 7.54
N THR A 153 -0.02 9.21 7.36
CA THR A 153 0.57 9.43 6.04
C THR A 153 1.84 8.59 5.88
N TYR A 154 2.99 9.20 5.76
CA TYR A 154 4.25 8.52 5.67
C TYR A 154 4.70 7.94 7.03
N PHE A 155 5.20 6.70 7.03
CA PHE A 155 5.87 6.07 8.15
C PHE A 155 7.31 5.71 7.75
N PRO A 156 8.34 6.14 8.55
CA PRO A 156 9.73 5.87 8.22
C PRO A 156 10.10 4.38 8.40
N PRO A 157 11.15 3.86 7.71
CA PRO A 157 11.60 2.47 7.87
C PRO A 157 12.22 2.20 9.24
N THR A 158 12.80 3.23 9.86
CA THR A 158 13.35 3.19 11.21
C THR A 158 12.77 4.31 12.06
N ARG A 159 12.69 4.10 13.37
CA ARG A 159 12.19 5.14 14.29
C ARG A 159 12.98 6.43 14.13
N ARG A 160 12.28 7.54 13.84
CA ARG A 160 12.88 8.87 13.70
C ARG A 160 12.15 9.87 14.61
N PHE A 161 12.89 10.56 15.46
CA PHE A 161 12.33 11.50 16.43
C PHE A 161 11.19 10.84 17.25
N ASN A 162 10.00 11.41 17.19
CA ASN A 162 8.81 10.88 17.87
C ASN A 162 7.94 9.98 16.99
N MET A 163 8.37 9.68 15.75
CA MET A 163 7.63 8.82 14.83
C MET A 163 8.08 7.36 14.95
N PRO A 164 7.16 6.40 15.18
CA PRO A 164 7.48 4.98 15.14
C PRO A 164 7.90 4.55 13.72
N SER A 165 8.66 3.47 13.62
CA SER A 165 8.92 2.87 12.31
C SER A 165 7.66 2.20 11.77
N PHE A 166 7.59 2.01 10.44
CA PHE A 166 6.44 1.34 9.83
C PHE A 166 6.27 -0.08 10.38
N GLN A 167 7.34 -0.85 10.57
CA GLN A 167 7.27 -2.17 11.19
C GLN A 167 6.72 -2.13 12.62
N GLN A 168 7.06 -1.10 13.41
CA GLN A 168 6.48 -0.92 14.74
C GLN A 168 4.98 -0.63 14.68
N VAL A 169 4.54 0.17 13.71
CA VAL A 169 3.11 0.42 13.48
C VAL A 169 2.38 -0.87 13.11
N LEU A 170 2.90 -1.62 12.12
CA LEU A 170 2.32 -2.89 11.70
C LEU A 170 2.17 -3.87 12.86
N THR A 171 3.23 -4.07 13.63
CA THR A 171 3.23 -4.97 14.79
C THR A 171 2.23 -4.51 15.87
N SER A 172 2.19 -3.20 16.17
CA SER A 172 1.28 -2.65 17.19
C SER A 172 -0.17 -2.78 16.78
N VAL A 173 -0.49 -2.55 15.50
CA VAL A 173 -1.86 -2.70 14.99
C VAL A 173 -2.29 -4.17 14.95
N ALA A 174 -1.39 -5.07 14.52
CA ALA A 174 -1.67 -6.50 14.53
C ALA A 174 -1.92 -7.04 15.94
N ASP A 175 -1.08 -6.63 16.91
CA ASP A 175 -1.26 -7.00 18.32
C ASP A 175 -2.58 -6.45 18.88
N ALA A 176 -2.90 -5.18 18.62
CA ALA A 176 -4.14 -4.57 19.07
C ALA A 176 -5.37 -5.26 18.44
N TRP A 177 -5.30 -5.69 17.17
CA TRP A 177 -6.37 -6.45 16.51
C TRP A 177 -6.64 -7.78 17.21
N GLN A 178 -5.60 -8.44 17.69
CA GLN A 178 -5.74 -9.72 18.39
C GLN A 178 -6.16 -9.57 19.86
N THR A 179 -5.64 -8.56 20.55
CA THR A 179 -5.77 -8.47 22.01
C THR A 179 -6.77 -7.43 22.50
N ARG A 180 -7.10 -6.41 21.67
CA ARG A 180 -7.97 -5.28 22.04
C ARG A 180 -9.00 -4.95 20.96
N ARG A 181 -9.49 -5.97 20.27
CA ARG A 181 -10.42 -5.82 19.14
C ARG A 181 -11.67 -5.00 19.49
N ASP A 182 -12.30 -5.25 20.64
CA ASP A 182 -13.52 -4.54 21.02
C ASP A 182 -13.28 -3.03 21.19
N GLU A 183 -12.13 -2.64 21.72
CA GLU A 183 -11.73 -1.23 21.82
C GLU A 183 -11.55 -0.61 20.43
N LEU A 184 -10.90 -1.32 19.51
CA LEU A 184 -10.72 -0.85 18.13
C LEU A 184 -12.07 -0.69 17.42
N LEU A 185 -12.96 -1.66 17.54
CA LEU A 185 -14.30 -1.61 16.93
C LEU A 185 -15.15 -0.48 17.51
N HIS A 186 -15.05 -0.25 18.82
CA HIS A 186 -15.72 0.86 19.48
C HIS A 186 -15.24 2.21 18.93
N SER A 187 -13.91 2.43 18.90
CA SER A 187 -13.30 3.64 18.36
C SER A 187 -13.65 3.87 16.89
N ALA A 188 -13.63 2.80 16.07
CA ALA A 188 -14.03 2.89 14.67
C ALA A 188 -15.48 3.37 14.50
N ASN A 189 -16.40 2.89 15.35
CA ASN A 189 -17.80 3.32 15.32
C ASN A 189 -17.99 4.78 15.77
N GLU A 190 -17.27 5.22 16.79
CA GLU A 190 -17.33 6.61 17.25
C GLU A 190 -16.85 7.57 16.16
N ILE A 191 -15.70 7.28 15.54
CA ILE A 191 -15.15 8.10 14.47
C ILE A 191 -16.07 8.12 13.26
N LEU A 192 -16.64 6.98 12.89
CA LEU A 192 -17.63 6.90 11.81
C LEU A 192 -18.87 7.77 12.10
N GLY A 193 -19.32 7.81 13.36
CA GLY A 193 -20.39 8.69 13.81
C GLY A 193 -20.04 10.16 13.63
N GLU A 194 -18.79 10.55 13.92
CA GLU A 194 -18.30 11.90 13.72
C GLU A 194 -18.20 12.27 12.22
N MET A 195 -17.65 11.39 11.40
CA MET A 195 -17.58 11.58 9.96
C MET A 195 -18.95 11.83 9.33
N ARG A 196 -19.98 11.09 9.78
CA ARG A 196 -21.38 11.32 9.34
C ARG A 196 -21.91 12.68 9.74
N ARG A 197 -21.56 13.19 10.93
CA ARG A 197 -22.03 14.50 11.41
C ARG A 197 -21.47 15.67 10.62
N ILE A 198 -20.23 15.59 10.12
CA ILE A 198 -19.58 16.66 9.37
C ILE A 198 -19.95 16.69 7.88
N GLY A 199 -20.96 15.95 7.46
CA GLY A 199 -21.52 16.03 6.11
C GLY A 199 -21.07 14.96 5.12
N LEU A 200 -20.34 13.92 5.58
CA LEU A 200 -20.20 12.66 4.86
C LEU A 200 -21.44 11.78 5.12
N ALA A 201 -22.63 12.39 5.05
CA ALA A 201 -23.90 11.77 5.45
C ALA A 201 -24.27 10.53 4.63
N GLU A 202 -23.66 10.35 3.46
CA GLU A 202 -23.85 9.20 2.57
C GLU A 202 -22.77 8.12 2.75
N PHE A 203 -21.84 8.32 3.70
CA PHE A 203 -20.81 7.32 3.94
C PHE A 203 -21.42 6.06 4.55
N SER A 204 -21.77 5.13 3.69
CA SER A 204 -21.93 3.72 4.03
C SER A 204 -20.66 2.98 3.57
N PRO A 205 -19.95 2.28 4.46
CA PRO A 205 -18.85 1.40 4.03
C PRO A 205 -19.29 0.39 2.97
N ALA A 206 -20.60 0.05 2.96
CA ALA A 206 -21.22 -0.80 1.94
C ALA A 206 -21.48 -0.10 0.59
N GLY A 207 -21.43 1.25 0.55
CA GLY A 207 -21.68 2.06 -0.66
C GLY A 207 -20.46 2.35 -1.50
N LEU A 208 -19.26 1.92 -1.08
CA LEU A 208 -18.05 1.94 -1.91
C LEU A 208 -18.11 0.74 -2.85
N SER A 209 -18.87 0.89 -3.95
CA SER A 209 -19.01 -0.14 -4.98
C SER A 209 -17.74 -0.34 -5.78
N GLU A 210 -17.69 -1.43 -6.54
CA GLU A 210 -16.57 -1.79 -7.42
C GLU A 210 -16.59 -1.05 -8.76
N ASP A 211 -17.60 -0.17 -9.02
CA ASP A 211 -17.79 0.51 -10.31
C ASP A 211 -16.80 1.66 -10.53
#